data_98c88b884539df41df7c348d2329a856
#
_entry.id   98c88b884539df41df7c348d2329a856
#
_cell.length_a   1.000
_cell.length_b   1.000
_cell.length_c   1.000
_cell.angle_alpha   90.00
_cell.angle_beta   90.00
_cell.angle_gamma   90.00
#
_symmetry.space_group_name_H-M   'P 1'
#
loop_
_entity.id
_entity.type
_entity.pdbx_description
1 polymer ?
#
loop_
_entity_poly.entity_id
_entity_poly.type
_entity_poly.pdbx_seq_one_letter_code
_entity_poly.pdbx_strand_id
1 'polypeptide(L)'
;TMKESKQAPVLMVARIYLRVSTDAQDMERQESLAQAAKAAGYYIAGIYREKASGARADRPELLRMVADLQPGEVVIAEKIDRISRLPLPEAERLVASIRATGARLVIPGVVDLSDLVAEADGVTKIVLESVQAMLLRLALQMARDDYEDRRERQRQGIELAKAAGKYRG
;
A
#
# COMPACT_ATOMS: atom_id res chain seq x y z
N THR A 1 26.15 32.42 25.23
CA THR A 1 25.59 32.24 23.89
C THR A 1 25.47 30.76 23.61
N MET A 2 24.29 30.22 23.87
CA MET A 2 23.96 28.85 23.49
C MET A 2 23.91 28.78 21.94
N LYS A 3 24.84 28.06 21.35
CA LYS A 3 24.76 27.69 19.96
C LYS A 3 23.59 26.71 19.81
N GLU A 4 22.49 27.19 19.24
CA GLU A 4 21.46 26.30 18.71
C GLU A 4 22.16 25.36 17.72
N SER A 5 22.33 24.10 18.11
CA SER A 5 22.73 23.07 17.18
C SER A 5 21.57 22.92 16.19
N LYS A 6 21.70 23.48 15.02
CA LYS A 6 20.84 23.16 13.87
C LYS A 6 20.96 21.65 13.66
N GLN A 7 20.05 20.90 14.24
CA GLN A 7 19.89 19.51 13.94
C GLN A 7 19.66 19.40 12.43
N ALA A 8 20.54 18.68 11.73
CA ALA A 8 20.35 18.41 10.31
C ALA A 8 18.96 17.80 10.11
N PRO A 9 18.21 18.21 9.07
CA PRO A 9 16.89 17.65 8.82
C PRO A 9 16.99 16.14 8.71
N VAL A 10 16.15 15.41 9.47
CA VAL A 10 16.10 13.95 9.41
C VAL A 10 15.62 13.58 8.00
N LEU A 11 16.45 12.83 7.27
CA LEU A 11 16.08 12.36 5.94
C LEU A 11 14.94 11.34 6.04
N MET A 12 13.82 11.67 5.44
CA MET A 12 12.67 10.75 5.34
C MET A 12 12.85 9.87 4.11
N VAL A 13 13.03 8.59 4.31
CA VAL A 13 13.29 7.61 3.25
C VAL A 13 12.02 6.86 2.90
N ALA A 14 11.66 6.82 1.63
CA ALA A 14 10.51 6.10 1.12
C ALA A 14 10.90 5.07 0.08
N ARG A 15 10.13 3.99 0.02
CA ARG A 15 10.17 2.99 -1.04
C ARG A 15 8.79 2.91 -1.66
N ILE A 16 8.73 2.89 -2.97
CA ILE A 16 7.48 2.92 -3.72
C ILE A 16 7.19 1.52 -4.26
N TYR A 17 5.99 1.03 -3.98
CA TYR A 17 5.49 -0.21 -4.54
C TYR A 17 4.39 0.07 -5.54
N LEU A 18 4.55 -0.45 -6.76
CA LEU A 18 3.63 -0.28 -7.87
C LEU A 18 3.28 -1.63 -8.49
N ARG A 19 2.04 -1.80 -8.86
CA ARG A 19 1.65 -2.85 -9.79
C ARG A 19 1.57 -2.28 -11.19
N VAL A 20 2.30 -2.90 -12.13
CA VAL A 20 2.41 -2.42 -13.51
C VAL A 20 1.88 -3.45 -14.49
N SER A 21 1.23 -2.97 -15.55
CA SER A 21 1.05 -3.67 -16.81
C SER A 21 2.08 -3.13 -17.81
N THR A 22 2.06 -3.60 -19.07
CA THR A 22 3.02 -3.15 -20.09
C THR A 22 2.68 -1.79 -20.72
N ASP A 23 1.91 -0.97 -20.04
CA ASP A 23 1.27 0.22 -20.58
C ASP A 23 2.06 1.51 -20.30
N ALA A 24 2.05 2.45 -21.26
CA ALA A 24 2.63 3.78 -21.09
C ALA A 24 2.01 4.58 -19.92
N GLN A 25 0.75 4.33 -19.59
CA GLN A 25 0.05 4.93 -18.46
C GLN A 25 0.71 4.58 -17.10
N ASP A 26 1.32 3.41 -16.99
CA ASP A 26 2.00 2.98 -15.77
C ASP A 26 3.26 3.82 -15.51
N MET A 27 3.96 4.23 -16.54
CA MET A 27 5.13 5.11 -16.42
C MET A 27 4.73 6.51 -15.93
N GLU A 28 3.64 7.06 -16.44
CA GLU A 28 3.11 8.35 -15.98
C GLU A 28 2.66 8.31 -14.52
N ARG A 29 1.96 7.24 -14.12
CA ARG A 29 1.54 7.06 -12.72
C ARG A 29 2.73 6.93 -11.78
N GLN A 30 3.74 6.18 -12.18
CA GLN A 30 4.99 6.04 -11.43
C GLN A 30 5.67 7.40 -11.25
N GLU A 31 5.79 8.17 -12.32
CA GLU A 31 6.40 9.49 -12.28
C GLU A 31 5.63 10.44 -11.37
N SER A 32 4.31 10.47 -11.47
CA SER A 32 3.44 11.28 -10.62
C SER A 32 3.58 10.92 -9.15
N LEU A 33 3.62 9.63 -8.83
CA LEU A 33 3.75 9.15 -7.46
C LEU A 33 5.14 9.49 -6.90
N ALA A 34 6.18 9.33 -7.70
CA ALA A 34 7.55 9.68 -7.32
C ALA A 34 7.70 11.18 -7.07
N GLN A 35 7.12 12.02 -7.93
CA GLN A 35 7.16 13.48 -7.76
C GLN A 35 6.38 13.92 -6.53
N ALA A 36 5.20 13.35 -6.28
CA ALA A 36 4.42 13.63 -5.08
C ALA A 36 5.19 13.27 -3.80
N ALA A 37 5.88 12.14 -3.78
CA ALA A 37 6.71 11.73 -2.66
C ALA A 37 7.88 12.68 -2.44
N LYS A 38 8.58 13.10 -3.49
CA LYS A 38 9.66 14.09 -3.40
C LYS A 38 9.15 15.44 -2.91
N ALA A 39 8.01 15.90 -3.41
CA ALA A 39 7.38 17.14 -2.97
C ALA A 39 6.99 17.10 -1.48
N ALA A 40 6.64 15.92 -0.96
CA ALA A 40 6.37 15.70 0.46
C ALA A 40 7.64 15.59 1.33
N GLY A 41 8.83 15.68 0.75
CA GLY A 41 10.10 15.66 1.45
C GLY A 41 10.76 14.28 1.57
N TYR A 42 10.26 13.28 0.86
CA TYR A 42 10.85 11.93 0.88
C TYR A 42 12.02 11.78 -0.10
N TYR A 43 13.04 11.07 0.37
CA TYR A 43 14.05 10.49 -0.51
C TYR A 43 13.59 9.11 -0.95
N ILE A 44 13.55 8.85 -2.24
CA ILE A 44 13.09 7.56 -2.79
C ILE A 44 14.29 6.63 -2.90
N ALA A 45 14.34 5.63 -2.03
CA ALA A 45 15.43 4.65 -1.99
C ALA A 45 15.24 3.50 -2.99
N GLY A 46 14.03 3.26 -3.44
CA GLY A 46 13.75 2.23 -4.43
C GLY A 46 12.32 2.29 -4.95
N ILE A 47 12.14 1.78 -6.16
CA ILE A 47 10.84 1.63 -6.80
C ILE A 47 10.69 0.16 -7.20
N TYR A 48 9.63 -0.48 -6.72
CA TYR A 48 9.38 -1.91 -6.89
C TYR A 48 8.15 -2.08 -7.78
N ARG A 49 8.35 -2.61 -8.97
CA ARG A 49 7.30 -2.80 -9.98
C ARG A 49 6.88 -4.25 -10.03
N GLU A 50 5.67 -4.53 -9.62
CA GLU A 50 5.10 -5.88 -9.61
C GLU A 50 4.17 -6.09 -10.79
N LYS A 51 4.37 -7.16 -11.56
CA LYS A 51 3.50 -7.54 -12.68
C LYS A 51 2.40 -8.53 -12.30
N ALA A 52 2.45 -9.07 -11.09
CA ALA A 52 1.50 -10.06 -10.63
C ALA A 52 0.12 -9.44 -10.30
N SER A 53 -0.92 -10.28 -10.32
CA SER A 53 -2.25 -9.91 -9.82
C SER A 53 -2.20 -9.59 -8.34
N GLY A 54 -2.93 -8.55 -7.90
CA GLY A 54 -3.07 -8.18 -6.50
C GLY A 54 -3.70 -9.26 -5.62
N ALA A 55 -4.36 -10.27 -6.21
CA ALA A 55 -4.95 -11.40 -5.50
C ALA A 55 -3.97 -12.54 -5.19
N ARG A 56 -2.75 -12.49 -5.72
CA ARG A 56 -1.73 -13.52 -5.50
C ARG A 56 -0.74 -13.07 -4.42
N ALA A 57 -0.39 -14.01 -3.54
CA ALA A 57 0.55 -13.76 -2.45
C ALA A 57 2.02 -13.87 -2.90
N ASP A 58 2.31 -14.58 -3.99
CA ASP A 58 3.64 -14.78 -4.55
C ASP A 58 4.10 -13.54 -5.33
N ARG A 59 4.47 -12.49 -4.62
CA ARG A 59 4.87 -11.20 -5.18
C ARG A 59 6.37 -10.99 -4.98
N PRO A 60 7.22 -11.37 -5.94
CA PRO A 60 8.67 -11.32 -5.76
C PRO A 60 9.18 -9.89 -5.49
N GLU A 61 8.63 -8.88 -6.15
CA GLU A 61 9.05 -7.50 -5.93
C GLU A 61 8.61 -6.96 -4.55
N LEU A 62 7.42 -7.33 -4.07
CA LEU A 62 6.97 -6.98 -2.72
C LEU A 62 7.86 -7.65 -1.67
N LEU A 63 8.19 -8.92 -1.84
CA LEU A 63 9.08 -9.64 -0.95
C LEU A 63 10.49 -9.04 -0.94
N ARG A 64 11.00 -8.64 -2.11
CA ARG A 64 12.28 -7.94 -2.23
C ARG A 64 12.26 -6.61 -1.48
N MET A 65 11.21 -5.85 -1.62
CA MET A 65 11.02 -4.58 -0.89
C MET A 65 11.02 -4.82 0.62
N VAL A 66 10.27 -5.79 1.11
CA VAL A 66 10.22 -6.11 2.55
C VAL A 66 11.60 -6.49 3.07
N ALA A 67 12.38 -7.24 2.30
CA ALA A 67 13.77 -7.59 2.66
C ALA A 67 14.70 -6.37 2.71
N ASP A 68 14.46 -5.37 1.87
CA ASP A 68 15.26 -4.13 1.81
C ASP A 68 14.87 -3.09 2.87
N LEU A 69 13.64 -3.17 3.41
CA LEU A 69 13.11 -2.18 4.35
C LEU A 69 13.95 -2.09 5.64
N GLN A 70 14.19 -0.86 6.06
CA GLN A 70 14.84 -0.54 7.31
C GLN A 70 13.88 0.18 8.27
N PRO A 71 14.11 0.09 9.59
CA PRO A 71 13.29 0.82 10.57
C PRO A 71 13.22 2.33 10.28
N GLY A 72 12.02 2.89 10.39
CA GLY A 72 11.78 4.31 10.13
C GLY A 72 11.54 4.67 8.67
N GLU A 73 11.74 3.74 7.74
CA GLU A 73 11.41 3.97 6.34
C GLU A 73 9.89 3.93 6.10
N VAL A 74 9.47 4.45 4.97
CA VAL A 74 8.06 4.54 4.57
C VAL A 74 7.83 3.76 3.27
N VAL A 75 6.81 2.93 3.25
CA VAL A 75 6.32 2.29 2.02
C VAL A 75 5.17 3.12 1.48
N ILE A 76 5.25 3.54 0.24
CA ILE A 76 4.20 4.27 -0.46
C ILE A 76 3.61 3.38 -1.55
N ALA A 77 2.31 3.13 -1.49
CA ALA A 77 1.56 2.43 -2.52
C ALA A 77 0.47 3.33 -3.09
N GLU A 78 0.18 3.20 -4.37
CA GLU A 78 -0.81 4.05 -5.05
C GLU A 78 -2.22 3.88 -4.46
N LYS A 79 -2.63 2.63 -4.23
CA LYS A 79 -3.93 2.26 -3.66
C LYS A 79 -3.78 1.00 -2.83
N ILE A 80 -4.70 0.80 -1.91
CA ILE A 80 -4.68 -0.38 -1.05
C ILE A 80 -4.78 -1.69 -1.85
N ASP A 81 -5.54 -1.73 -2.93
CA ASP A 81 -5.68 -2.91 -3.78
C ASP A 81 -4.40 -3.24 -4.57
N ARG A 82 -3.45 -2.32 -4.66
CA ARG A 82 -2.11 -2.57 -5.21
C ARG A 82 -1.25 -3.35 -4.22
N ILE A 83 -1.48 -3.19 -2.93
CA ILE A 83 -0.82 -3.98 -1.89
C ILE A 83 -1.46 -5.36 -1.79
N SER A 84 -2.79 -5.43 -1.64
CA SER A 84 -3.45 -6.71 -1.44
C SER A 84 -4.91 -6.71 -1.88
N ARG A 85 -5.33 -7.82 -2.50
CA ARG A 85 -6.72 -8.23 -2.70
C ARG A 85 -6.97 -9.58 -2.04
N LEU A 86 -6.08 -10.01 -1.18
CA LEU A 86 -6.16 -11.26 -0.45
C LEU A 86 -7.32 -11.23 0.55
N PRO A 87 -7.82 -12.38 0.98
CA PRO A 87 -8.72 -12.45 2.14
C PRO A 87 -8.13 -11.72 3.34
N LEU A 88 -8.98 -11.13 4.16
CA LEU A 88 -8.55 -10.21 5.22
C LEU A 88 -7.44 -10.76 6.14
N PRO A 89 -7.48 -12.02 6.64
CA PRO A 89 -6.39 -12.52 7.49
C PRO A 89 -5.04 -12.58 6.78
N GLU A 90 -5.02 -12.92 5.50
CA GLU A 90 -3.79 -12.96 4.71
C GLU A 90 -3.29 -11.57 4.37
N ALA A 91 -4.18 -10.64 4.06
CA ALA A 91 -3.84 -9.24 3.83
C ALA A 91 -3.26 -8.59 5.10
N GLU A 92 -3.82 -8.87 6.26
CA GLU A 92 -3.30 -8.39 7.54
C GLU A 92 -1.91 -8.95 7.84
N ARG A 93 -1.63 -10.22 7.52
CA ARG A 93 -0.29 -10.80 7.64
C ARG A 93 0.72 -10.12 6.73
N LEU A 94 0.34 -9.78 5.51
CA LEU A 94 1.18 -9.06 4.57
C LEU A 94 1.54 -7.67 5.10
N VAL A 95 0.55 -6.92 5.57
CA VAL A 95 0.78 -5.60 6.18
C VAL A 95 1.62 -5.72 7.45
N ALA A 96 1.37 -6.74 8.27
CA ALA A 96 2.16 -7.00 9.48
C ALA A 96 3.63 -7.27 9.15
N SER A 97 3.93 -7.96 8.05
CA SER A 97 5.32 -8.21 7.60
C SER A 97 6.05 -6.91 7.24
N ILE A 98 5.35 -5.94 6.65
CA ILE A 98 5.89 -4.60 6.37
C ILE A 98 6.17 -3.87 7.69
N ARG A 99 5.21 -3.85 8.61
CA ARG A 99 5.33 -3.18 9.91
C ARG A 99 6.37 -3.81 10.82
N ALA A 100 6.56 -5.13 10.74
CA ALA A 100 7.56 -5.84 11.52
C ALA A 100 9.00 -5.39 11.21
N THR A 101 9.25 -4.80 10.05
CA THR A 101 10.55 -4.20 9.70
C THR A 101 10.78 -2.85 10.39
N GLY A 102 9.79 -2.29 11.07
CA GLY A 102 9.81 -0.94 11.62
C GLY A 102 9.40 0.13 10.61
N ALA A 103 8.98 -0.26 9.41
CA ALA A 103 8.51 0.64 8.37
C ALA A 103 7.03 1.02 8.55
N ARG A 104 6.65 2.17 8.00
CA ARG A 104 5.29 2.68 7.98
C ARG A 104 4.71 2.55 6.56
N LEU A 105 3.44 2.17 6.47
CA LEU A 105 2.72 2.08 5.20
C LEU A 105 1.86 3.34 5.00
N VAL A 106 2.07 4.03 3.88
CA VAL A 106 1.29 5.20 3.45
C VAL A 106 0.57 4.89 2.15
N ILE A 107 -0.74 5.04 2.16
CA ILE A 107 -1.60 4.84 1.00
C ILE A 107 -2.44 6.08 0.80
N PRO A 108 -2.35 6.75 -0.37
CA PRO A 108 -3.21 7.89 -0.65
C PRO A 108 -4.70 7.52 -0.52
N GLY A 109 -5.47 8.35 0.15
CA GLY A 109 -6.89 8.12 0.42
C GLY A 109 -7.18 7.34 1.71
N VAL A 110 -6.18 6.79 2.37
CA VAL A 110 -6.28 6.23 3.73
C VAL A 110 -5.65 7.22 4.70
N VAL A 111 -6.41 7.61 5.71
CA VAL A 111 -5.93 8.58 6.72
C VAL A 111 -4.73 8.01 7.48
N ASP A 112 -3.66 8.78 7.57
CA ASP A 112 -2.45 8.44 8.32
C ASP A 112 -2.38 9.28 9.60
N LEU A 113 -2.55 8.63 10.74
CA LEU A 113 -2.52 9.26 12.07
C LEU A 113 -1.16 9.14 12.76
N SER A 114 -0.11 8.70 12.04
CA SER A 114 1.19 8.40 12.65
C SER A 114 1.81 9.58 13.38
N ASP A 115 1.70 10.80 12.84
CA ASP A 115 2.24 12.00 13.47
C ASP A 115 1.50 12.33 14.78
N LEU A 116 0.18 12.16 14.78
CA LEU A 116 -0.62 12.34 16.01
C LEU A 116 -0.30 11.27 17.06
N VAL A 117 -0.09 10.04 16.64
CA VAL A 117 0.30 8.93 17.52
C VAL A 117 1.67 9.20 18.14
N ALA A 118 2.61 9.71 17.38
CA ALA A 118 3.97 10.01 17.85
C ALA A 118 3.99 11.10 18.95
N GLU A 119 3.07 12.06 18.89
CA GLU A 119 2.95 13.16 19.87
C GLU A 119 2.05 12.81 21.06
N ALA A 120 1.25 11.75 20.96
CA ALA A 120 0.30 11.34 21.98
C ALA A 120 0.94 10.38 22.99
N ASP A 121 0.35 10.31 24.18
CA ASP A 121 0.68 9.35 25.22
C ASP A 121 -0.59 8.82 25.91
N GLY A 122 -0.42 7.79 26.74
CA GLY A 122 -1.49 7.23 27.56
C GLY A 122 -2.70 6.77 26.75
N VAL A 123 -3.90 7.10 27.22
CA VAL A 123 -5.17 6.69 26.61
C VAL A 123 -5.34 7.26 25.19
N THR A 124 -4.93 8.50 24.97
CA THR A 124 -5.02 9.15 23.66
C THR A 124 -4.22 8.37 22.61
N LYS A 125 -3.03 7.93 22.95
CA LYS A 125 -2.20 7.11 22.04
C LYS A 125 -2.88 5.79 21.70
N ILE A 126 -3.44 5.10 22.69
CA ILE A 126 -4.16 3.83 22.50
C ILE A 126 -5.35 4.02 21.56
N VAL A 127 -6.13 5.08 21.73
CA VAL A 127 -7.28 5.38 20.87
C VAL A 127 -6.85 5.64 19.44
N LEU A 128 -5.83 6.48 19.24
CA LEU A 128 -5.32 6.83 17.90
C LEU A 128 -4.75 5.61 17.18
N GLU A 129 -3.98 4.79 17.84
CA GLU A 129 -3.45 3.53 17.29
C GLU A 129 -4.58 2.57 16.90
N SER A 130 -5.61 2.46 17.73
CA SER A 130 -6.76 1.59 17.47
C SER A 130 -7.59 2.08 16.28
N VAL A 131 -7.82 3.39 16.18
CA VAL A 131 -8.52 3.99 15.03
C VAL A 131 -7.72 3.78 13.75
N GLN A 132 -6.41 3.99 13.78
CA GLN A 132 -5.55 3.76 12.61
C GLN A 132 -5.60 2.31 12.15
N ALA A 133 -5.51 1.36 13.06
CA ALA A 133 -5.61 -0.08 12.76
C ALA A 133 -6.97 -0.43 12.15
N MET A 134 -8.05 0.13 12.70
CA MET A 134 -9.41 -0.08 12.19
C MET A 134 -9.57 0.48 10.77
N LEU A 135 -9.08 1.69 10.49
CA LEU A 135 -9.16 2.31 9.17
C LEU A 135 -8.44 1.48 8.11
N LEU A 136 -7.26 0.97 8.43
CA LEU A 136 -6.52 0.11 7.52
C LEU A 136 -7.24 -1.22 7.28
N ARG A 137 -7.75 -1.84 8.35
CA ARG A 137 -8.50 -3.09 8.25
C ARG A 137 -9.76 -2.95 7.38
N LEU A 138 -10.48 -1.86 7.55
CA LEU A 138 -11.64 -1.54 6.70
C LEU A 138 -11.24 -1.36 5.23
N ALA A 139 -10.15 -0.65 4.97
CA ALA A 139 -9.65 -0.47 3.61
C ALA A 139 -9.25 -1.79 2.95
N LEU A 140 -8.60 -2.69 3.69
CA LEU A 140 -8.23 -4.03 3.21
C LEU A 140 -9.46 -4.87 2.89
N GLN A 141 -10.48 -4.85 3.75
CA GLN A 141 -11.73 -5.59 3.52
C GLN A 141 -12.50 -5.03 2.31
N MET A 142 -12.58 -3.71 2.17
CA MET A 142 -13.23 -3.08 1.02
C MET A 142 -12.53 -3.44 -0.30
N ALA A 143 -11.20 -3.48 -0.31
CA ALA A 143 -10.45 -3.91 -1.48
C ALA A 143 -10.73 -5.39 -1.85
N ARG A 144 -10.88 -6.26 -0.86
CA ARG A 144 -11.26 -7.66 -1.07
C ARG A 144 -12.69 -7.78 -1.60
N ASP A 145 -13.64 -7.04 -1.04
CA ASP A 145 -15.04 -7.04 -1.47
C ASP A 145 -15.16 -6.57 -2.93
N ASP A 146 -14.48 -5.49 -3.30
CA ASP A 146 -14.45 -5.00 -4.67
C ASP A 146 -13.88 -6.05 -5.65
N TYR A 147 -12.85 -6.76 -5.25
CA TYR A 147 -12.25 -7.82 -6.04
C TYR A 147 -13.24 -8.99 -6.25
N GLU A 148 -13.92 -9.43 -5.21
CA GLU A 148 -14.91 -10.50 -5.28
C GLU A 148 -16.12 -10.11 -6.14
N ASP A 149 -16.60 -8.87 -6.02
CA ASP A 149 -17.69 -8.34 -6.82
C ASP A 149 -17.35 -8.31 -8.31
N ARG A 150 -16.13 -7.89 -8.65
CA ARG A 150 -15.66 -7.89 -10.04
C ARG A 150 -15.59 -9.31 -10.60
N ARG A 151 -15.11 -10.26 -9.83
CA ARG A 151 -15.05 -11.67 -10.23
C ARG A 151 -16.45 -12.23 -10.46
N GLU A 152 -17.39 -11.95 -9.59
CA GLU A 152 -18.77 -12.42 -9.71
C GLU A 152 -19.45 -11.83 -10.93
N ARG A 153 -19.30 -10.54 -11.20
CA ARG A 153 -19.83 -9.91 -12.43
C ARG A 153 -19.23 -10.53 -13.69
N GLN A 154 -17.93 -10.81 -13.69
CA GLN A 154 -17.27 -11.47 -14.82
C GLN A 154 -17.83 -12.88 -15.03
N ARG A 155 -18.00 -13.66 -13.97
CA ARG A 155 -18.58 -15.00 -14.02
C ARG A 155 -20.00 -14.97 -14.59
N GLN A 156 -20.85 -14.08 -14.10
CA GLN A 156 -22.23 -13.89 -14.59
C GLN A 156 -22.25 -13.50 -16.06
N GLY A 157 -21.36 -12.60 -16.48
CA GLY A 157 -21.23 -12.19 -17.88
C GLY A 157 -20.84 -13.34 -18.80
N ILE A 158 -19.91 -14.19 -18.37
CA ILE A 158 -19.49 -15.40 -19.10
C ILE A 158 -20.65 -16.40 -19.21
N GLU A 159 -21.39 -16.66 -18.12
CA GLU A 159 -22.55 -17.54 -18.13
C GLU A 159 -23.65 -17.06 -19.06
N LEU A 160 -23.95 -15.76 -19.04
CA LEU A 160 -24.92 -15.16 -19.96
C LEU A 160 -24.47 -15.27 -21.43
N ALA A 161 -23.18 -15.06 -21.70
CA ALA A 161 -22.62 -15.21 -23.03
C ALA A 161 -22.69 -16.65 -23.53
N LYS A 162 -22.44 -17.64 -22.67
CA LYS A 162 -22.60 -19.06 -23.00
C LYS A 162 -24.05 -19.43 -23.28
N ALA A 163 -24.99 -18.97 -22.45
CA ALA A 163 -26.41 -19.19 -22.63
C ALA A 163 -26.93 -18.57 -23.95
N ALA A 164 -26.36 -17.46 -24.40
CA ALA A 164 -26.67 -16.81 -25.67
C ALA A 164 -25.92 -17.42 -26.88
N GLY A 165 -25.11 -18.47 -26.69
CA GLY A 165 -24.33 -19.11 -27.74
C GLY A 165 -23.16 -18.26 -28.28
N LYS A 166 -22.79 -17.20 -27.59
CA LYS A 166 -21.71 -16.27 -28.00
C LYS A 166 -20.33 -16.72 -27.56
N TYR A 167 -20.24 -17.63 -26.62
CA TYR A 167 -19.00 -18.13 -26.09
C TYR A 167 -18.81 -19.60 -26.46
N ARG A 168 -17.79 -19.88 -27.28
CA ARG A 168 -17.35 -21.22 -27.65
C ARG A 168 -15.99 -21.46 -26.98
N GLY A 169 -16.00 -22.11 -25.85
CA GLY A 169 -14.77 -22.43 -25.17
C GLY A 169 -14.76 -23.82 -24.70
#